data_07c0ba2078014c85c8eb6c1109a12294
#
_entry.id   07c0ba2078014c85c8eb6c1109a12294
#
_cell.length_a   1.000
_cell.length_b   1.000
_cell.length_c   1.000
_cell.angle_alpha   90.00
_cell.angle_beta   90.00
_cell.angle_gamma   90.00
#
_symmetry.space_group_name_H-M   'P 1'
#
loop_
_entity.id
_entity.type
_entity.pdbx_description
1 polymer ?
#
loop_
_entity_poly.entity_id
_entity_poly.type
_entity_poly.pdbx_seq_one_letter_code
_entity_poly.pdbx_strand_id
1 'polypeptide(L)'
;MKAIWYQRNPLIVMSYLSLHKYEEAIHGRKLAVELNLSHGSISAILRQFLALGIVTANTAGRTIMYRATVGHPLLKSFRVFENQLILQPLVLAVKEDCRQIILFGSCATGDDDINSDIDLFILADDPEAVRAKFTKIDL
;
A
#
# COMPACT_ATOMS: atom_id res chain seq x y z
N MET A 1 19.95 -1.84 -9.50
CA MET A 1 18.89 -1.48 -8.53
C MET A 1 17.62 -0.92 -9.19
N LYS A 2 17.73 -0.03 -10.20
CA LYS A 2 16.52 0.50 -10.91
C LYS A 2 15.65 -0.60 -11.54
N ALA A 3 16.24 -1.69 -12.04
CA ALA A 3 15.50 -2.75 -12.75
C ALA A 3 14.45 -3.48 -11.87
N ILE A 4 14.60 -3.53 -10.55
CA ILE A 4 13.66 -4.21 -9.67
C ILE A 4 12.28 -3.54 -9.69
N TRP A 5 12.21 -2.22 -9.80
CA TRP A 5 10.98 -1.45 -9.76
C TRP A 5 10.11 -1.58 -11.02
N TYR A 6 10.65 -2.19 -12.07
CA TYR A 6 9.88 -2.50 -13.29
C TYR A 6 9.36 -3.94 -13.31
N GLN A 7 9.44 -4.66 -12.19
CA GLN A 7 8.98 -6.04 -12.06
C GLN A 7 7.75 -6.10 -11.15
N ARG A 8 6.83 -7.00 -11.48
CA ARG A 8 5.58 -7.19 -10.72
C ARG A 8 5.80 -7.61 -9.27
N ASN A 9 6.66 -8.60 -9.04
CA ASN A 9 6.80 -9.24 -7.71
C ASN A 9 7.32 -8.28 -6.62
N PRO A 10 8.32 -7.42 -6.86
CA PRO A 10 8.72 -6.41 -5.88
C PRO A 10 7.60 -5.44 -5.51
N LEU A 11 6.75 -5.05 -6.47
CA LEU A 11 5.61 -4.18 -6.19
C LEU A 11 4.56 -4.87 -5.32
N ILE A 12 4.28 -6.15 -5.54
CA ILE A 12 3.39 -6.96 -4.69
C ILE A 12 3.94 -7.04 -3.26
N VAL A 13 5.24 -7.30 -3.10
CA VAL A 13 5.87 -7.35 -1.78
C VAL A 13 5.84 -5.98 -1.10
N MET A 14 6.07 -4.90 -1.85
CA MET A 14 5.99 -3.53 -1.34
C MET A 14 4.58 -3.20 -0.85
N SER A 15 3.55 -3.55 -1.63
CA SER A 15 2.14 -3.37 -1.27
C SER A 15 1.82 -4.08 0.05
N TYR A 16 2.14 -5.37 0.14
CA TYR A 16 1.93 -6.13 1.36
C TYR A 16 2.62 -5.50 2.57
N LEU A 17 3.92 -5.23 2.47
CA LEU A 17 4.70 -4.67 3.56
C LEU A 17 4.22 -3.28 4.00
N SER A 18 3.75 -2.47 3.07
CA SER A 18 3.24 -1.14 3.39
C SER A 18 1.91 -1.17 4.14
N LEU A 19 1.04 -2.14 3.82
CA LEU A 19 -0.24 -2.36 4.51
C LEU A 19 -0.07 -3.00 5.89
N HIS A 20 0.89 -3.91 6.03
CA HIS A 20 1.14 -4.69 7.25
C HIS A 20 2.32 -4.15 8.10
N LYS A 21 2.69 -2.88 7.92
CA LYS A 21 3.90 -2.28 8.53
C LYS A 21 3.88 -2.24 10.07
N TYR A 22 2.71 -2.30 10.69
CA TYR A 22 2.55 -2.32 12.15
C TYR A 22 2.39 -3.72 12.71
N GLU A 23 2.34 -4.74 11.87
CA GLU A 23 2.23 -6.13 12.30
C GLU A 23 3.56 -6.71 12.77
N GLU A 24 3.48 -7.93 13.30
CA GLU A 24 4.66 -8.67 13.72
C GLU A 24 5.59 -8.99 12.55
N ALA A 25 6.86 -9.25 12.88
CA ALA A 25 7.83 -9.66 11.88
C ALA A 25 7.43 -10.99 11.21
N ILE A 26 7.65 -11.09 9.91
CA ILE A 26 7.29 -12.24 9.10
C ILE A 26 8.55 -12.92 8.55
N HIS A 27 8.57 -14.25 8.49
CA HIS A 27 9.65 -14.95 7.80
C HIS A 27 9.35 -15.12 6.30
N GLY A 28 10.42 -15.17 5.50
CA GLY A 28 10.29 -15.15 4.03
C GLY A 28 9.44 -16.30 3.45
N ARG A 29 9.43 -17.49 4.06
CA ARG A 29 8.59 -18.61 3.60
C ARG A 29 7.09 -18.31 3.79
N LYS A 30 6.70 -17.74 4.93
CA LYS A 30 5.31 -17.35 5.18
C LYS A 30 4.88 -16.28 4.17
N LEU A 31 5.71 -15.26 3.97
CA LEU A 31 5.45 -14.21 2.99
C LEU A 31 5.31 -14.77 1.56
N ALA A 32 6.13 -15.75 1.18
CA ALA A 32 6.04 -16.42 -0.11
C ALA A 32 4.69 -17.14 -0.30
N VAL A 33 4.21 -17.83 0.72
CA VAL A 33 2.90 -18.48 0.70
C VAL A 33 1.76 -17.47 0.60
N GLU A 34 1.78 -16.44 1.43
CA GLU A 34 0.73 -15.40 1.44
C GLU A 34 0.61 -14.66 0.10
N LEU A 35 1.74 -14.40 -0.55
CA LEU A 35 1.76 -13.69 -1.82
C LEU A 35 1.74 -14.60 -3.06
N ASN A 36 1.69 -15.91 -2.86
CA ASN A 36 1.77 -16.91 -3.94
C ASN A 36 3.00 -16.68 -4.85
N LEU A 37 4.15 -16.45 -4.24
CA LEU A 37 5.43 -16.26 -4.90
C LEU A 37 6.42 -17.36 -4.49
N SER A 38 7.44 -17.61 -5.33
CA SER A 38 8.50 -18.55 -4.96
C SER A 38 9.35 -18.00 -3.81
N HIS A 39 9.82 -18.88 -2.93
CA HIS A 39 10.72 -18.50 -1.84
C HIS A 39 12.01 -17.83 -2.35
N GLY A 40 12.55 -18.29 -3.49
CA GLY A 40 13.73 -17.66 -4.11
C GLY A 40 13.48 -16.23 -4.55
N SER A 41 12.32 -15.95 -5.15
CA SER A 41 11.90 -14.59 -5.52
C SER A 41 11.77 -13.70 -4.29
N ILE A 42 11.06 -14.16 -3.25
CA ILE A 42 10.91 -13.40 -2.00
C ILE A 42 12.27 -13.13 -1.35
N SER A 43 13.14 -14.14 -1.27
CA SER A 43 14.48 -13.98 -0.68
C SER A 43 15.32 -12.93 -1.40
N ALA A 44 15.29 -12.92 -2.74
CA ALA A 44 16.00 -11.94 -3.55
C ALA A 44 15.45 -10.52 -3.33
N ILE A 45 14.11 -10.36 -3.29
CA ILE A 45 13.44 -9.08 -3.06
C ILE A 45 13.74 -8.55 -1.67
N LEU A 46 13.58 -9.37 -0.63
CA LEU A 46 13.83 -8.97 0.76
C LEU A 46 15.28 -8.55 0.99
N ARG A 47 16.24 -9.21 0.33
CA ARG A 47 17.67 -8.80 0.37
C ARG A 47 17.86 -7.39 -0.19
N GLN A 48 17.21 -7.06 -1.29
CA GLN A 48 17.28 -5.71 -1.87
C GLN A 48 16.55 -4.68 -1.02
N PHE A 49 15.40 -5.04 -0.45
CA PHE A 49 14.65 -4.16 0.45
C PHE A 49 15.41 -3.90 1.75
N LEU A 50 16.14 -4.89 2.25
CA LEU A 50 17.03 -4.73 3.40
C LEU A 50 18.18 -3.74 3.08
N ALA A 51 18.79 -3.87 1.91
CA ALA A 51 19.84 -2.96 1.46
C ALA A 51 19.36 -1.51 1.27
N LEU A 52 18.07 -1.32 0.98
CA LEU A 52 17.43 0.00 0.87
C LEU A 52 16.85 0.51 2.19
N GLY A 53 16.90 -0.28 3.26
CA GLY A 53 16.33 0.07 4.56
C GLY A 53 14.78 0.01 4.60
N ILE A 54 14.14 -0.51 3.56
CA ILE A 54 12.67 -0.66 3.48
C ILE A 54 12.17 -1.67 4.52
N VAL A 55 12.97 -2.68 4.79
CA VAL A 55 12.75 -3.66 5.85
C VAL A 55 13.93 -3.72 6.78
N THR A 56 13.68 -4.14 8.01
CA THR A 56 14.69 -4.60 8.97
C THR A 56 14.64 -6.11 9.09
N ALA A 57 15.73 -6.74 9.50
CA ALA A 57 15.81 -8.18 9.69
C ALA A 57 16.39 -8.49 11.09
N ASN A 58 15.78 -9.44 11.76
CA ASN A 58 16.25 -9.99 13.04
C ASN A 58 16.28 -11.51 12.97
N THR A 59 17.25 -12.13 13.62
CA THR A 59 17.35 -13.59 13.70
C THR A 59 16.58 -14.09 14.90
N ALA A 60 15.64 -15.01 14.68
CA ALA A 60 14.92 -15.76 15.71
C ALA A 60 15.28 -17.24 15.58
N GLY A 61 16.21 -17.72 16.41
CA GLY A 61 16.78 -19.04 16.29
C GLY A 61 17.54 -19.20 14.96
N ARG A 62 17.06 -20.12 14.10
CA ARG A 62 17.62 -20.35 12.75
C ARG A 62 16.88 -19.61 11.64
N THR A 63 15.88 -18.81 11.98
CA THR A 63 15.00 -18.15 11.03
C THR A 63 15.25 -16.64 11.01
N ILE A 64 15.31 -16.06 9.83
CA ILE A 64 15.37 -14.61 9.65
C ILE A 64 13.92 -14.09 9.58
N MET A 65 13.62 -13.13 10.44
CA MET A 65 12.35 -12.44 10.51
C MET A 65 12.49 -11.03 9.97
N TYR A 66 11.58 -10.63 9.12
CA TYR A 66 11.58 -9.32 8.46
C TYR A 66 10.42 -8.47 8.95
N ARG A 67 10.64 -7.18 9.08
CA ARG A 67 9.61 -6.18 9.42
C ARG A 67 9.79 -4.97 8.53
N ALA A 68 8.67 -4.39 8.08
CA ALA A 68 8.69 -3.12 7.38
C ALA A 68 9.24 -1.99 8.26
N THR A 69 10.04 -1.11 7.69
CA THR A 69 10.55 0.08 8.39
C THR A 69 9.46 1.15 8.41
N VAL A 70 8.75 1.26 9.53
CA VAL A 70 7.67 2.24 9.71
C VAL A 70 8.20 3.65 9.43
N GLY A 71 7.44 4.42 8.68
CA GLY A 71 7.81 5.79 8.29
C GLY A 71 8.85 5.89 7.16
N HIS A 72 9.29 4.77 6.59
CA HIS A 72 10.22 4.80 5.47
C HIS A 72 9.64 5.57 4.27
N PRO A 73 10.34 6.56 3.69
CA PRO A 73 9.79 7.44 2.65
C PRO A 73 9.26 6.69 1.42
N LEU A 74 9.94 5.62 0.99
CA LEU A 74 9.50 4.82 -0.15
C LEU A 74 8.18 4.07 0.15
N LEU A 75 8.00 3.53 1.35
CA LEU A 75 6.74 2.89 1.75
C LEU A 75 5.60 3.90 1.77
N LYS A 76 5.82 5.09 2.34
CA LYS A 76 4.82 6.15 2.38
C LYS A 76 4.43 6.61 0.98
N SER A 77 5.40 6.93 0.13
CA SER A 77 5.14 7.37 -1.25
C SER A 77 4.42 6.29 -2.07
N PHE A 78 4.77 5.03 -1.86
CA PHE A 78 4.11 3.91 -2.51
C PHE A 78 2.66 3.75 -2.07
N ARG A 79 2.37 3.89 -0.77
CA ARG A 79 0.99 3.89 -0.25
C ARG A 79 0.15 5.02 -0.85
N VAL A 80 0.68 6.25 -0.88
CA VAL A 80 -0.01 7.38 -1.51
C VAL A 80 -0.33 7.08 -2.97
N PHE A 81 0.62 6.51 -3.70
CA PHE A 81 0.41 6.12 -5.10
C PHE A 81 -0.68 5.04 -5.25
N GLU A 82 -0.64 3.98 -4.45
CA GLU A 82 -1.67 2.92 -4.47
C GLU A 82 -3.06 3.48 -4.11
N ASN A 83 -3.15 4.32 -3.08
CA ASN A 83 -4.41 4.94 -2.67
C ASN A 83 -5.00 5.80 -3.80
N GLN A 84 -4.17 6.54 -4.52
CA GLN A 84 -4.60 7.30 -5.70
C GLN A 84 -5.11 6.39 -6.82
N LEU A 85 -4.45 5.25 -7.07
CA LEU A 85 -4.90 4.28 -8.06
C LEU A 85 -6.25 3.66 -7.69
N ILE A 86 -6.43 3.27 -6.42
CA ILE A 86 -7.68 2.71 -5.91
C ILE A 86 -8.82 3.72 -6.03
N LEU A 87 -8.56 4.99 -5.73
CA LEU A 87 -9.57 6.05 -5.77
C LEU A 87 -9.87 6.58 -7.18
N GLN A 88 -9.03 6.30 -8.17
CA GLN A 88 -9.20 6.85 -9.50
C GLN A 88 -10.56 6.54 -10.16
N PRO A 89 -11.12 5.33 -10.08
CA PRO A 89 -12.46 5.06 -10.62
C PRO A 89 -13.53 5.91 -9.95
N LEU A 90 -13.46 6.10 -8.63
CA LEU A 90 -14.38 6.96 -7.88
C LEU A 90 -14.29 8.41 -8.34
N VAL A 91 -13.07 8.95 -8.39
CA VAL A 91 -12.84 10.34 -8.84
C VAL A 91 -13.40 10.56 -10.23
N LEU A 92 -13.16 9.65 -11.16
CA LEU A 92 -13.68 9.74 -12.54
C LEU A 92 -15.21 9.70 -12.59
N ALA A 93 -15.85 8.93 -11.70
CA ALA A 93 -17.31 8.81 -11.67
C ALA A 93 -18.01 10.08 -11.14
N VAL A 94 -17.36 10.84 -10.25
CA VAL A 94 -18.00 11.96 -9.54
C VAL A 94 -17.43 13.34 -9.88
N LYS A 95 -16.31 13.43 -10.57
CA LYS A 95 -15.59 14.70 -10.80
C LYS A 95 -16.45 15.79 -11.49
N GLU A 96 -17.37 15.40 -12.36
CA GLU A 96 -18.24 16.35 -13.07
C GLU A 96 -19.36 16.91 -12.15
N ASP A 97 -19.67 16.23 -11.05
CA ASP A 97 -20.70 16.63 -10.08
C ASP A 97 -20.08 17.36 -8.87
N CYS A 98 -18.76 17.47 -8.84
CA CYS A 98 -18.02 18.01 -7.69
C CYS A 98 -17.21 19.23 -8.10
N ARG A 99 -17.17 20.23 -7.21
CA ARG A 99 -16.27 21.37 -7.32
C ARG A 99 -14.87 21.06 -6.80
N GLN A 100 -14.78 20.17 -5.79
CA GLN A 100 -13.52 19.80 -5.16
C GLN A 100 -13.61 18.41 -4.56
N ILE A 101 -12.53 17.66 -4.68
CA ILE A 101 -12.32 16.34 -4.03
C ILE A 101 -10.96 16.40 -3.37
N ILE A 102 -10.92 16.16 -2.06
CA ILE A 102 -9.67 16.17 -1.27
C ILE A 102 -9.56 14.84 -0.54
N LEU A 103 -8.50 14.10 -0.81
CA LEU A 103 -8.07 12.99 0.04
C LEU A 103 -7.30 13.57 1.21
N PHE A 104 -7.64 13.19 2.45
CA PHE A 104 -6.92 13.61 3.64
C PHE A 104 -6.69 12.44 4.59
N GLY A 105 -6.16 12.68 5.79
CA GLY A 105 -5.85 11.64 6.76
C GLY A 105 -4.68 10.75 6.36
N SER A 106 -4.65 9.54 6.90
CA SER A 106 -3.53 8.61 6.75
C SER A 106 -3.31 8.18 5.29
N CYS A 107 -4.39 7.97 4.54
CA CYS A 107 -4.31 7.61 3.12
C CYS A 107 -3.66 8.68 2.25
N ALA A 108 -3.81 9.97 2.61
CA ALA A 108 -3.16 11.07 1.89
C ALA A 108 -1.66 11.19 2.20
N THR A 109 -1.23 10.77 3.39
CA THR A 109 0.15 10.87 3.84
C THR A 109 0.95 9.58 3.68
N GLY A 110 0.29 8.45 3.35
CA GLY A 110 0.90 7.12 3.26
C GLY A 110 1.19 6.49 4.63
N ASP A 111 0.53 6.98 5.67
CA ASP A 111 0.61 6.42 7.02
C ASP A 111 -0.46 5.36 7.28
N ASP A 112 -1.39 5.16 6.34
CA ASP A 112 -2.44 4.15 6.39
C ASP A 112 -1.90 2.71 6.41
N ASP A 113 -2.69 1.82 6.98
CA ASP A 113 -2.47 0.38 7.05
C ASP A 113 -3.73 -0.40 6.66
N ILE A 114 -3.71 -1.72 6.86
CA ILE A 114 -4.82 -2.62 6.50
C ILE A 114 -6.14 -2.30 7.24
N ASN A 115 -6.07 -1.59 8.37
CA ASN A 115 -7.24 -1.24 9.20
C ASN A 115 -7.66 0.23 9.01
N SER A 116 -6.98 0.98 8.16
CA SER A 116 -7.25 2.41 7.96
C SER A 116 -8.45 2.63 7.06
N ASP A 117 -9.26 3.62 7.40
CA ASP A 117 -10.32 4.15 6.55
C ASP A 117 -9.78 5.13 5.50
N ILE A 118 -10.56 5.35 4.45
CA ILE A 118 -10.27 6.35 3.43
C ILE A 118 -11.09 7.61 3.72
N ASP A 119 -10.41 8.71 4.01
CA ASP A 119 -11.04 9.98 4.34
C ASP A 119 -11.08 10.91 3.11
N LEU A 120 -12.29 11.21 2.62
CA LEU A 120 -12.51 12.11 1.49
C LEU A 120 -13.39 13.28 1.90
N PHE A 121 -12.96 14.50 1.57
CA PHE A 121 -13.80 15.68 1.57
C PHE A 121 -14.24 15.98 0.15
N ILE A 122 -15.55 16.11 -0.07
CA ILE A 122 -16.14 16.39 -1.38
C ILE A 122 -17.06 17.60 -1.26
N LEU A 123 -16.78 18.63 -2.06
CA LEU A 123 -17.63 19.80 -2.23
C LEU A 123 -18.43 19.65 -3.54
N ALA A 124 -19.74 19.53 -3.42
CA ALA A 124 -20.67 19.35 -4.54
C ALA A 124 -21.90 20.23 -4.40
N ASP A 125 -22.51 20.61 -5.53
CA ASP A 125 -23.78 21.35 -5.55
C ASP A 125 -24.96 20.45 -5.18
N ASP A 126 -24.90 19.15 -5.54
CA ASP A 126 -25.88 18.13 -5.16
C ASP A 126 -25.16 16.94 -4.47
N PRO A 127 -25.00 16.99 -3.13
CA PRO A 127 -24.34 15.92 -2.38
C PRO A 127 -25.06 14.57 -2.47
N GLU A 128 -26.39 14.54 -2.62
CA GLU A 128 -27.14 13.28 -2.69
C GLU A 128 -26.88 12.55 -4.02
N ALA A 129 -26.80 13.29 -5.13
CA ALA A 129 -26.42 12.71 -6.43
C ALA A 129 -25.01 12.09 -6.39
N VAL A 130 -24.07 12.74 -5.71
CA VAL A 130 -22.72 12.21 -5.50
C VAL A 130 -22.76 10.95 -4.64
N ARG A 131 -23.47 10.96 -3.50
CA ARG A 131 -23.60 9.78 -2.63
C ARG A 131 -24.18 8.57 -3.37
N ALA A 132 -25.19 8.78 -4.21
CA ALA A 132 -25.80 7.72 -5.01
C ALA A 132 -24.83 7.05 -5.98
N LYS A 133 -23.79 7.75 -6.42
CA LYS A 133 -22.69 7.18 -7.25
C LYS A 133 -21.72 6.35 -6.44
N PHE A 134 -21.42 6.75 -5.21
CA PHE A 134 -20.54 6.01 -4.31
C PHE A 134 -21.04 4.59 -4.02
N THR A 135 -22.35 4.41 -3.81
CA THR A 135 -22.93 3.09 -3.52
C THR A 135 -22.85 2.10 -4.68
N LYS A 136 -22.47 2.56 -5.86
CA LYS A 136 -22.37 1.74 -7.09
C LYS A 136 -20.93 1.39 -7.48
N ILE A 137 -19.95 1.89 -6.73
CA ILE A 137 -18.53 1.70 -7.02
C ILE A 137 -17.96 0.72 -5.99
N ASP A 138 -17.49 -0.44 -6.45
CA ASP A 138 -16.66 -1.35 -5.64
C ASP A 138 -15.22 -0.77 -5.60
N LEU A 139 -14.77 -0.43 -4.41
CA LEU A 139 -13.39 -0.01 -4.12
C LEU A 139 -12.58 -1.18 -3.58
#